data_dde21d6771dcaccd7233705f9c67ecff
#
_entry.id   dde21d6771dcaccd7233705f9c67ecff
#
_cell.length_a   1.000
_cell.length_b   1.000
_cell.length_c   1.000
_cell.angle_alpha   90.00
_cell.angle_beta   90.00
_cell.angle_gamma   90.00
#
_symmetry.space_group_name_H-M   'P 1'
#
loop_
_entity.id
_entity.type
_entity.pdbx_description
1 polymer ?
#
loop_
_entity_poly.entity_id
_entity_poly.type
_entity_poly.pdbx_seq_one_letter_code
_entity_poly.pdbx_strand_id
1 'polypeptide(L)' 'MIKYVLYIWNADLKKFCYSEQVDYQAKIIKGENIRWNMRKFKVVNVDHDLDANVIDLYLEEDSA' A
#
# COMPACT_ATOMS: atom_id res chain seq x y z
N MET A 1 12.03 10.70 -5.64
CA MET A 1 10.87 10.17 -4.94
C MET A 1 10.67 8.70 -5.25
N ILE A 2 10.15 7.95 -4.30
CA ILE A 2 9.88 6.53 -4.46
C ILE A 2 8.48 6.37 -5.01
N LYS A 3 8.31 5.52 -6.03
CA LYS A 3 7.00 5.23 -6.61
C LYS A 3 6.38 4.03 -5.90
N TYR A 4 5.25 4.25 -5.28
CA TYR A 4 4.50 3.22 -4.59
C TYR A 4 3.21 2.91 -5.33
N VAL A 5 2.90 1.63 -5.45
CA VAL A 5 1.61 1.16 -5.99
C VAL A 5 0.81 0.60 -4.83
N LEU A 6 -0.38 1.12 -4.62
CA LEU A 6 -1.22 0.77 -3.48
C LEU A 6 -2.23 -0.31 -3.87
N TYR A 7 -2.21 -1.42 -3.12
CA TYR A 7 -3.20 -2.50 -3.21
C TYR A 7 -3.91 -2.57 -1.88
N ILE A 8 -5.24 -2.49 -1.92
CA ILE A 8 -6.06 -2.48 -0.70
C ILE A 8 -6.84 -3.78 -0.62
N TRP A 9 -6.84 -4.38 0.57
CA TRP A 9 -7.60 -5.61 0.82
C TRP A 9 -9.10 -5.37 0.65
N ASN A 10 -9.71 -6.18 -0.17
CA ASN A 10 -11.16 -6.17 -0.37
C ASN A 10 -11.75 -7.43 0.25
N ALA A 11 -12.49 -7.28 1.35
CA ALA A 11 -13.04 -8.40 2.09
C ALA A 11 -14.12 -9.15 1.30
N ASP A 12 -14.85 -8.48 0.44
CA ASP A 12 -15.90 -9.11 -0.37
C ASP A 12 -15.29 -10.01 -1.44
N LEU A 13 -14.23 -9.56 -2.08
CA LEU A 13 -13.53 -10.31 -3.12
C LEU A 13 -12.44 -11.20 -2.56
N LYS A 14 -12.08 -11.04 -1.29
CA LYS A 14 -11.02 -11.78 -0.60
C LYS A 14 -9.69 -11.71 -1.34
N LYS A 15 -9.33 -10.51 -1.77
CA LYS A 15 -8.07 -10.27 -2.47
C LYS A 15 -7.66 -8.80 -2.34
N PHE A 16 -6.38 -8.53 -2.62
CA PHE A 16 -5.89 -7.16 -2.73
C PHE A 16 -6.22 -6.61 -4.11
N CYS A 17 -6.79 -5.42 -4.14
CA CYS A 17 -7.17 -4.75 -5.38
C CYS A 17 -6.34 -3.50 -5.59
N TYR A 18 -5.91 -3.27 -6.82
CA TYR A 18 -5.19 -2.06 -7.18
C TYR A 18 -6.02 -0.83 -6.82
N SER A 19 -5.37 0.15 -6.24
CA SER A 19 -6.00 1.43 -5.90
C SER A 19 -5.39 2.58 -6.70
N GLU A 20 -4.13 2.90 -6.41
CA GLU A 20 -3.50 4.05 -7.04
C GLU A 20 -1.98 3.95 -6.94
N GLN A 21 -1.28 4.69 -7.81
CA GLN A 21 0.15 4.89 -7.72
C GLN A 21 0.41 6.25 -7.11
N VAL A 22 1.30 6.31 -6.10
CA VAL A 22 1.66 7.56 -5.43
C VAL A 22 3.18 7.69 -5.35
N ASP A 23 3.65 8.92 -5.35
CA ASP A 23 5.06 9.22 -5.13
C ASP A 23 5.24 9.71 -3.70
N TYR A 24 6.27 9.20 -3.02
CA TYR A 24 6.54 9.60 -1.65
C TYR A 24 8.04 9.57 -1.38
N GLN A 25 8.50 10.47 -0.53
CA GLN A 25 9.94 10.65 -0.31
C GLN A 25 10.51 9.67 0.70
N ALA A 26 9.70 9.17 1.62
CA ALA A 26 10.16 8.32 2.71
C ALA A 26 9.97 6.84 2.40
N LYS A 27 10.82 6.01 3.00
CA LYS A 27 10.70 4.56 2.88
C LYS A 27 9.58 4.07 3.80
N ILE A 28 8.65 3.31 3.24
CA ILE A 28 7.54 2.70 3.98
C ILE A 28 7.86 1.22 4.18
N ILE A 29 7.75 0.75 5.42
CA ILE A 29 8.05 -0.63 5.77
C ILE A 29 6.82 -1.37 6.28
N LYS A 30 6.88 -2.70 6.24
CA LYS A 30 5.83 -3.58 6.75
C LYS A 30 5.56 -3.26 8.23
N GLY A 31 4.29 -3.19 8.58
CA GLY A 31 3.85 -2.93 9.96
C GLY A 31 3.57 -1.48 10.26
N GLU A 32 4.00 -0.55 9.40
CA GLU A 32 3.69 0.86 9.59
C GLU A 32 2.23 1.15 9.29
N ASN A 33 1.73 2.24 9.89
CA ASN A 33 0.42 2.77 9.56
C ASN A 33 0.59 3.97 8.64
N ILE A 34 -0.27 4.05 7.63
CA ILE A 34 -0.29 5.21 6.74
C ILE A 34 -1.69 5.76 6.66
N ARG A 35 -1.78 7.05 6.36
CA ARG A 35 -3.06 7.68 6.08
C ARG A 35 -3.07 8.08 4.60
N TRP A 36 -4.08 7.63 3.88
CA TRP A 36 -4.24 7.94 2.49
C TRP A 36 -5.71 8.09 2.16
N ASN A 37 -6.04 9.12 1.38
CA ASN A 37 -7.41 9.41 0.98
C ASN A 37 -8.36 9.51 2.20
N MET A 38 -7.86 10.16 3.27
CA MET A 38 -8.57 10.40 4.53
C MET A 38 -8.95 9.12 5.29
N ARG A 39 -8.30 8.01 4.98
CA ARG A 39 -8.49 6.72 5.66
C ARG A 39 -7.17 6.23 6.19
N LYS A 40 -7.23 5.45 7.25
CA LYS A 40 -6.04 4.90 7.89
C LYS A 40 -5.87 3.44 7.49
N PHE A 41 -4.64 3.10 7.09
CA PHE A 41 -4.31 1.75 6.65
C PHE A 41 -3.09 1.23 7.39
N LYS A 42 -3.03 -0.08 7.53
CA LYS A 42 -1.83 -0.78 7.99
C LYS A 42 -1.15 -1.44 6.80
N VAL A 43 0.17 -1.28 6.71
CA VAL A 43 0.97 -1.93 5.67
C VAL A 43 1.22 -3.37 6.10
N VAL A 44 0.57 -4.31 5.43
CA VAL A 44 0.67 -5.73 5.79
C VAL A 44 1.73 -6.46 4.99
N ASN A 45 2.13 -5.93 3.84
CA ASN A 45 3.24 -6.48 3.07
C ASN A 45 3.82 -5.43 2.14
N VAL A 46 5.10 -5.62 1.77
CA VAL A 46 5.83 -4.73 0.86
C VAL A 46 6.59 -5.59 -0.13
N ASP A 47 6.34 -5.38 -1.43
CA ASP A 47 7.06 -6.06 -2.50
C ASP A 47 7.77 -5.04 -3.38
N HIS A 48 9.02 -5.32 -3.70
CA HIS A 48 9.79 -4.51 -4.63
C HIS A 48 9.67 -5.09 -6.02
N ASP A 49 9.09 -4.33 -6.95
CA ASP A 49 8.99 -4.72 -8.35
C ASP A 49 10.13 -4.05 -9.11
N LEU A 50 11.19 -4.81 -9.37
CA LEU A 50 12.39 -4.27 -10.03
C LEU A 50 12.17 -4.05 -11.52
N ASP A 51 11.25 -4.80 -12.13
CA ASP A 51 10.95 -4.63 -13.56
C ASP A 51 10.21 -3.32 -13.82
N ALA A 52 9.23 -3.02 -13.00
CA ALA A 52 8.45 -1.80 -13.12
C ALA A 52 9.08 -0.60 -12.38
N ASN A 53 10.09 -0.85 -11.57
CA ASN A 53 10.76 0.16 -10.74
C ASN A 53 9.77 0.85 -9.79
N VAL A 54 8.95 0.07 -9.14
CA VAL A 54 7.98 0.54 -8.14
C VAL A 54 8.03 -0.37 -6.91
N ILE A 55 7.43 0.10 -5.83
CA ILE A 55 7.26 -0.72 -4.63
C ILE A 55 5.76 -0.93 -4.42
N ASP A 56 5.34 -2.18 -4.39
CA ASP A 56 3.95 -2.54 -4.15
C ASP A 56 3.67 -2.58 -2.65
N LEU A 57 2.68 -1.83 -2.20
CA LEU A 57 2.24 -1.82 -0.82
C LEU A 57 0.89 -2.52 -0.72
N TYR A 58 0.81 -3.48 0.17
CA TYR A 58 -0.42 -4.21 0.46
C TYR A 58 -0.99 -3.70 1.76
N LEU A 59 -2.19 -3.14 1.69
CA LEU A 59 -2.80 -2.38 2.77
C LEU A 59 -4.10 -3.02 3.23
N GLU A 60 -4.31 -3.02 4.54
CA GLU A 60 -5.60 -3.33 5.13
C GLU A 60 -6.10 -2.10 5.87
N GLU A 61 -7.38 -1.80 5.73
CA GLU A 61 -7.95 -0.66 6.42
C GLU A 61 -7.95 -0.92 7.92
N ASP A 62 -7.44 0.05 8.67
CA ASP A 62 -7.43 0.00 10.13
C ASP A 62 -8.71 0.64 10.62
N SER A 63 -9.66 -0.20 11.03
CA SER A 63 -10.98 0.25 11.48
C SER A 63 -11.07 0.44 13.00
N ALA A 64 -9.98 0.26 13.70
CA ALA A 64 -9.95 0.40 15.15
C ALA A 64 -9.94 1.86 15.59
#